data_6e355edc5b9d2ce62f19071a77e20abe
#
_entry.id   6e355edc5b9d2ce62f19071a77e20abe
#
_cell.length_a   1.000
_cell.length_b   1.000
_cell.length_c   1.000
_cell.angle_alpha   90.00
_cell.angle_beta   90.00
_cell.angle_gamma   90.00
#
_symmetry.space_group_name_H-M   'P 1'
#
loop_
_entity.id
_entity.type
_entity.pdbx_description
1 polymer ?
#
loop_
_entity_poly.entity_id
_entity_poly.type
_entity_poly.pdbx_seq_one_letter_code
_entity_poly.pdbx_strand_id
1 'polypeptide(L)'
;MQDVVIKRALLSVSDKAGLVELGHALAARHVELVSTGGTAKTLRAAGLTVKDISELTGFPEMMDGRVKTLHPMVHGGLLAVRDNPEHAAAMAEHNIGSIDLVVVNLYPFAQTVAKGASRDEIIENIDIGGPSMVRSAAKNHAYVTILTDPADYDNLIAELEESGGKTSYDFRRKCAAKAYSATAAYDSMISQWFAFADQQQLFPDMLAVNGNRVTELRYGENPHQRAALYVPVGPHIAGIAQAEQVQGKELSYNNYNDADAALELVAEFRDGPPTVVIVKHANPCGVATGATLIEAYRAALECDSVSAFGGIVAVNRPLDATTAEAITEIFTEVVAAPAADDAAKAVFAKKKNLRLLLTGELPDPKRGGLSIKPITGGLLVQSRDNGHVADSEFTVVTKRAPSAQELADCRFAWTIAKHVKSNAIVYAKDGATAGIGAGQMNRRDSARIAAIKAKEAAETYGWVEPRTMGSAVASDAFFPFADGLLAAAEAGATAVIQPGGSMRDDEVIAAADEAGLAMVFTGMRHFRH
;
A
#
# COMPACT_ATOMS: atom_id res chain seq x y z
N MET A 1 -36.55 -16.74 -4.61
CA MET A 1 -36.54 -16.09 -5.93
C MET A 1 -36.14 -17.12 -6.96
N GLN A 2 -36.66 -17.00 -8.20
CA GLN A 2 -36.46 -18.03 -9.24
C GLN A 2 -35.15 -17.80 -10.00
N ASP A 3 -34.63 -18.87 -10.61
CA ASP A 3 -33.56 -18.78 -11.57
C ASP A 3 -34.01 -18.05 -12.84
N VAL A 4 -33.13 -17.30 -13.47
CA VAL A 4 -33.42 -16.49 -14.66
C VAL A 4 -32.72 -17.08 -15.87
N VAL A 5 -33.49 -17.41 -16.91
CA VAL A 5 -32.97 -17.80 -18.22
C VAL A 5 -32.39 -16.58 -18.91
N ILE A 6 -31.17 -16.68 -19.39
CA ILE A 6 -30.54 -15.60 -20.13
C ILE A 6 -30.95 -15.71 -21.62
N LYS A 7 -31.74 -14.75 -22.09
CA LYS A 7 -32.19 -14.65 -23.49
C LYS A 7 -31.57 -13.47 -24.25
N ARG A 8 -31.28 -12.38 -23.54
CA ARG A 8 -30.65 -11.18 -24.12
C ARG A 8 -29.56 -10.67 -23.22
N ALA A 9 -28.36 -10.44 -23.80
CA ALA A 9 -27.20 -9.88 -23.13
C ALA A 9 -26.82 -8.52 -23.76
N LEU A 10 -26.61 -7.53 -22.91
CA LEU A 10 -26.04 -6.22 -23.28
C LEU A 10 -24.57 -6.20 -22.88
N LEU A 11 -23.67 -6.10 -23.87
CA LEU A 11 -22.23 -6.09 -23.67
C LEU A 11 -21.65 -4.72 -24.08
N SER A 12 -21.01 -4.05 -23.15
CA SER A 12 -20.35 -2.75 -23.38
C SER A 12 -19.09 -2.67 -22.52
N VAL A 13 -17.96 -3.09 -23.07
CA VAL A 13 -16.71 -3.24 -22.32
C VAL A 13 -15.58 -2.39 -22.91
N SER A 14 -14.81 -1.75 -22.03
CA SER A 14 -13.58 -1.05 -22.36
C SER A 14 -12.43 -2.07 -22.47
N ASP A 15 -12.22 -2.87 -21.45
CA ASP A 15 -11.33 -4.04 -21.48
C ASP A 15 -12.03 -5.21 -22.16
N LYS A 16 -11.40 -5.73 -23.21
CA LYS A 16 -11.94 -6.80 -24.07
C LYS A 16 -11.35 -8.19 -23.78
N ALA A 17 -10.63 -8.36 -22.67
CA ALA A 17 -10.12 -9.66 -22.26
C ALA A 17 -11.28 -10.65 -22.08
N GLY A 18 -11.18 -11.85 -22.66
CA GLY A 18 -12.20 -12.91 -22.59
C GLY A 18 -13.55 -12.61 -23.25
N LEU A 19 -13.71 -11.42 -23.90
CA LEU A 19 -14.99 -11.00 -24.48
C LEU A 19 -15.48 -11.92 -25.62
N VAL A 20 -14.56 -12.37 -26.46
CA VAL A 20 -14.90 -13.21 -27.64
C VAL A 20 -15.36 -14.58 -27.18
N GLU A 21 -14.67 -15.19 -26.25
CA GLU A 21 -14.99 -16.48 -25.64
C GLU A 21 -16.35 -16.44 -24.96
N LEU A 22 -16.62 -15.38 -24.17
CA LEU A 22 -17.93 -15.15 -23.56
C LEU A 22 -19.01 -14.98 -24.64
N GLY A 23 -18.75 -14.20 -25.69
CA GLY A 23 -19.67 -14.00 -26.80
C GLY A 23 -20.06 -15.30 -27.49
N HIS A 24 -19.11 -16.17 -27.77
CA HIS A 24 -19.37 -17.50 -28.34
C HIS A 24 -20.17 -18.39 -27.38
N ALA A 25 -19.83 -18.40 -26.10
CA ALA A 25 -20.56 -19.18 -25.07
C ALA A 25 -22.04 -18.76 -24.95
N LEU A 26 -22.32 -17.47 -25.05
CA LEU A 26 -23.69 -16.93 -25.05
C LEU A 26 -24.43 -17.24 -26.35
N ALA A 27 -23.77 -17.04 -27.50
CA ALA A 27 -24.36 -17.33 -28.82
C ALA A 27 -24.71 -18.82 -29.01
N ALA A 28 -23.86 -19.73 -28.53
CA ALA A 28 -24.12 -21.17 -28.54
C ALA A 28 -25.38 -21.57 -27.75
N ARG A 29 -25.83 -20.71 -26.83
CA ARG A 29 -27.06 -20.84 -26.05
C ARG A 29 -28.23 -20.02 -26.60
N HIS A 30 -28.12 -19.54 -27.84
CA HIS A 30 -29.11 -18.70 -28.52
C HIS A 30 -29.45 -17.39 -27.78
N VAL A 31 -28.50 -16.83 -27.03
CA VAL A 31 -28.64 -15.53 -26.39
C VAL A 31 -28.49 -14.41 -27.44
N GLU A 32 -29.47 -13.50 -27.53
CA GLU A 32 -29.37 -12.31 -28.38
C GLU A 32 -28.29 -11.38 -27.80
N LEU A 33 -27.26 -11.08 -28.61
CA LEU A 33 -26.20 -10.17 -28.22
C LEU A 33 -26.52 -8.75 -28.69
N VAL A 34 -26.61 -7.83 -27.73
CA VAL A 34 -26.74 -6.39 -27.96
C VAL A 34 -25.46 -5.72 -27.52
N SER A 35 -24.93 -4.79 -28.32
CA SER A 35 -23.66 -4.17 -27.97
C SER A 35 -23.50 -2.77 -28.55
N THR A 36 -22.45 -2.08 -28.14
CA THR A 36 -22.15 -0.70 -28.55
C THR A 36 -20.74 -0.60 -29.16
N GLY A 37 -20.58 0.29 -30.13
CA GLY A 37 -19.30 0.78 -30.66
C GLY A 37 -18.20 -0.27 -30.83
N GLY A 38 -17.08 -0.08 -30.12
CA GLY A 38 -15.91 -0.95 -30.21
C GLY A 38 -16.15 -2.39 -29.75
N THR A 39 -17.03 -2.62 -28.77
CA THR A 39 -17.39 -3.97 -28.30
C THR A 39 -18.15 -4.73 -29.39
N ALA A 40 -19.14 -4.10 -30.03
CA ALA A 40 -19.89 -4.68 -31.17
C ALA A 40 -18.95 -5.01 -32.34
N LYS A 41 -18.01 -4.12 -32.65
CA LYS A 41 -17.00 -4.34 -33.70
C LYS A 41 -16.13 -5.56 -33.41
N THR A 42 -15.66 -5.73 -32.20
CA THR A 42 -14.84 -6.89 -31.80
C THR A 42 -15.61 -8.20 -31.92
N LEU A 43 -16.84 -8.26 -31.43
CA LEU A 43 -17.67 -9.45 -31.49
C LEU A 43 -18.04 -9.82 -32.93
N ARG A 44 -18.40 -8.85 -33.76
CA ARG A 44 -18.70 -9.08 -35.20
C ARG A 44 -17.47 -9.57 -35.96
N ALA A 45 -16.27 -9.04 -35.64
CA ALA A 45 -15.01 -9.51 -36.25
C ALA A 45 -14.71 -10.96 -35.90
N ALA A 46 -15.21 -11.45 -34.76
CA ALA A 46 -15.13 -12.86 -34.34
C ALA A 46 -16.26 -13.74 -34.96
N GLY A 47 -17.06 -13.22 -35.90
CA GLY A 47 -18.10 -13.97 -36.60
C GLY A 47 -19.44 -14.04 -35.85
N LEU A 48 -19.63 -13.27 -34.77
CA LEU A 48 -20.85 -13.27 -33.99
C LEU A 48 -21.90 -12.30 -34.55
N THR A 49 -23.16 -12.69 -34.52
CA THR A 49 -24.30 -11.82 -34.84
C THR A 49 -24.56 -10.92 -33.64
N VAL A 50 -24.42 -9.63 -33.81
CA VAL A 50 -24.58 -8.62 -32.75
C VAL A 50 -25.51 -7.52 -33.22
N LYS A 51 -26.57 -7.27 -32.47
CA LYS A 51 -27.48 -6.16 -32.65
C LYS A 51 -26.85 -4.88 -32.08
N ASP A 52 -26.87 -3.80 -32.84
CA ASP A 52 -26.40 -2.52 -32.32
C ASP A 52 -27.41 -1.92 -31.33
N ILE A 53 -26.92 -1.16 -30.37
CA ILE A 53 -27.78 -0.50 -29.37
C ILE A 53 -28.74 0.48 -30.05
N SER A 54 -28.36 1.14 -31.14
CA SER A 54 -29.18 2.03 -31.91
C SER A 54 -30.37 1.30 -32.59
N GLU A 55 -30.19 0.04 -32.96
CA GLU A 55 -31.29 -0.81 -33.47
C GLU A 55 -32.27 -1.21 -32.36
N LEU A 56 -31.78 -1.34 -31.11
CA LEU A 56 -32.62 -1.62 -29.95
C LEU A 56 -33.43 -0.37 -29.54
N THR A 57 -32.79 0.79 -29.52
CA THR A 57 -33.41 2.04 -29.05
C THR A 57 -34.24 2.73 -30.13
N GLY A 58 -34.01 2.45 -31.41
CA GLY A 58 -34.54 3.22 -32.54
C GLY A 58 -33.98 4.63 -32.61
N PHE A 59 -32.91 4.93 -31.88
CA PHE A 59 -32.34 6.26 -31.74
C PHE A 59 -30.88 6.30 -32.17
N PRO A 60 -30.44 7.27 -32.97
CA PRO A 60 -29.07 7.37 -33.44
C PRO A 60 -28.12 7.73 -32.29
N GLU A 61 -26.86 7.32 -32.39
CA GLU A 61 -25.80 7.80 -31.52
C GLU A 61 -25.58 9.30 -31.73
N MET A 62 -25.53 10.07 -30.64
CA MET A 62 -25.38 11.53 -30.64
C MET A 62 -24.30 11.98 -29.67
N MET A 63 -23.81 13.23 -29.85
CA MET A 63 -22.87 13.90 -28.97
C MET A 63 -21.64 13.02 -28.76
N ASP A 64 -21.03 12.51 -29.83
CA ASP A 64 -19.87 11.64 -29.82
C ASP A 64 -20.03 10.38 -28.95
N GLY A 65 -21.28 9.88 -28.84
CA GLY A 65 -21.61 8.68 -28.06
C GLY A 65 -21.92 8.91 -26.60
N ARG A 66 -21.90 10.14 -26.09
CA ARG A 66 -22.20 10.45 -24.67
C ARG A 66 -23.63 10.08 -24.26
N VAL A 67 -24.59 10.04 -25.19
CA VAL A 67 -26.00 9.71 -24.95
C VAL A 67 -26.42 8.45 -25.73
N LYS A 68 -25.68 7.38 -25.57
CA LYS A 68 -25.85 6.15 -26.35
C LYS A 68 -26.75 5.12 -25.68
N THR A 69 -26.49 4.86 -24.40
CA THR A 69 -27.18 3.85 -23.58
C THR A 69 -28.17 4.46 -22.60
N LEU A 70 -28.16 5.78 -22.42
CA LEU A 70 -29.08 6.51 -21.54
C LEU A 70 -30.46 6.68 -22.22
N HIS A 71 -31.18 5.58 -22.38
CA HIS A 71 -32.43 5.52 -23.10
C HIS A 71 -33.47 4.67 -22.36
N PRO A 72 -34.78 5.06 -22.35
CA PRO A 72 -35.85 4.27 -21.71
C PRO A 72 -35.93 2.83 -22.18
N MET A 73 -35.65 2.52 -23.44
CA MET A 73 -35.64 1.15 -23.98
C MET A 73 -34.55 0.29 -23.28
N VAL A 74 -33.41 0.87 -22.94
CA VAL A 74 -32.32 0.16 -22.22
C VAL A 74 -32.68 0.04 -20.74
N HIS A 75 -32.93 1.17 -20.08
CA HIS A 75 -33.14 1.20 -18.63
C HIS A 75 -34.47 0.57 -18.22
N GLY A 76 -35.49 0.64 -19.05
CA GLY A 76 -36.75 -0.10 -18.85
C GLY A 76 -36.53 -1.61 -18.91
N GLY A 77 -35.73 -2.10 -19.87
CA GLY A 77 -35.37 -3.52 -19.96
C GLY A 77 -34.55 -4.03 -18.78
N LEU A 78 -33.79 -3.13 -18.11
CA LEU A 78 -32.98 -3.43 -16.93
C LEU A 78 -33.78 -3.32 -15.62
N LEU A 79 -34.63 -2.30 -15.47
CA LEU A 79 -35.25 -1.92 -14.20
C LEU A 79 -36.64 -2.49 -13.99
N ALA A 80 -37.29 -3.04 -15.02
CA ALA A 80 -38.62 -3.57 -14.90
C ALA A 80 -38.67 -4.74 -13.90
N VAL A 81 -39.55 -4.64 -12.92
CA VAL A 81 -39.92 -5.73 -12.00
C VAL A 81 -40.85 -6.63 -12.77
N ARG A 82 -40.38 -7.79 -13.23
CA ARG A 82 -41.07 -8.65 -14.22
C ARG A 82 -42.36 -9.28 -13.71
N ASP A 83 -42.46 -9.45 -12.39
CA ASP A 83 -43.64 -10.01 -11.71
C ASP A 83 -44.68 -8.90 -11.40
N ASN A 84 -44.40 -7.63 -11.70
CA ASN A 84 -45.35 -6.54 -11.53
C ASN A 84 -46.19 -6.38 -12.81
N PRO A 85 -47.54 -6.56 -12.77
CA PRO A 85 -48.39 -6.46 -13.95
C PRO A 85 -48.34 -5.07 -14.63
N GLU A 86 -48.21 -4.00 -13.86
CA GLU A 86 -48.12 -2.62 -14.41
C GLU A 86 -46.83 -2.43 -15.18
N HIS A 87 -45.69 -2.94 -14.67
CA HIS A 87 -44.41 -2.90 -15.39
C HIS A 87 -44.47 -3.75 -16.67
N ALA A 88 -45.10 -4.94 -16.61
CA ALA A 88 -45.25 -5.78 -17.78
C ALA A 88 -46.12 -5.12 -18.86
N ALA A 89 -47.21 -4.46 -18.45
CA ALA A 89 -48.08 -3.72 -19.35
C ALA A 89 -47.32 -2.54 -20.02
N ALA A 90 -46.58 -1.74 -19.24
CA ALA A 90 -45.78 -0.63 -19.77
C ALA A 90 -44.68 -1.12 -20.73
N MET A 91 -44.01 -2.23 -20.40
CA MET A 91 -43.02 -2.83 -21.34
C MET A 91 -43.66 -3.24 -22.65
N ALA A 92 -44.86 -3.85 -22.62
CA ALA A 92 -45.60 -4.27 -23.82
C ALA A 92 -46.04 -3.06 -24.62
N GLU A 93 -46.63 -2.03 -23.99
CA GLU A 93 -47.09 -0.81 -24.61
C GLU A 93 -45.98 -0.05 -25.37
N HIS A 94 -44.82 0.01 -24.74
CA HIS A 94 -43.66 0.75 -25.29
C HIS A 94 -42.65 -0.15 -26.03
N ASN A 95 -42.96 -1.42 -26.30
CA ASN A 95 -42.09 -2.38 -26.97
C ASN A 95 -40.71 -2.55 -26.30
N ILE A 96 -40.64 -2.45 -24.96
CA ILE A 96 -39.42 -2.61 -24.20
C ILE A 96 -39.16 -4.11 -23.96
N GLY A 97 -38.09 -4.64 -24.53
CA GLY A 97 -37.66 -6.01 -24.32
C GLY A 97 -36.80 -6.14 -23.08
N SER A 98 -36.96 -7.26 -22.34
CA SER A 98 -36.12 -7.56 -21.19
C SER A 98 -34.64 -7.71 -21.58
N ILE A 99 -33.75 -7.27 -20.71
CA ILE A 99 -32.31 -7.55 -20.75
C ILE A 99 -31.99 -8.41 -19.53
N ASP A 100 -31.43 -9.60 -19.74
CA ASP A 100 -31.23 -10.61 -18.67
C ASP A 100 -29.81 -10.62 -18.13
N LEU A 101 -28.85 -10.21 -18.97
CA LEU A 101 -27.43 -10.12 -18.66
C LEU A 101 -26.88 -8.78 -19.11
N VAL A 102 -26.10 -8.16 -18.23
CA VAL A 102 -25.30 -6.97 -18.55
C VAL A 102 -23.83 -7.28 -18.27
N VAL A 103 -22.97 -6.98 -19.23
CA VAL A 103 -21.52 -7.09 -19.09
C VAL A 103 -20.91 -5.73 -19.41
N VAL A 104 -20.46 -5.03 -18.39
CA VAL A 104 -19.95 -3.68 -18.49
C VAL A 104 -18.73 -3.51 -17.60
N ASN A 105 -17.58 -3.24 -18.18
CA ASN A 105 -16.47 -2.65 -17.44
C ASN A 105 -16.27 -1.20 -17.86
N LEU A 106 -15.90 -0.38 -16.87
CA LEU A 106 -15.89 1.08 -17.03
C LEU A 106 -14.65 1.56 -17.78
N TYR A 107 -14.66 2.80 -18.22
CA TYR A 107 -13.50 3.43 -18.85
C TYR A 107 -12.31 3.44 -17.91
N PRO A 108 -11.06 3.33 -18.43
CA PRO A 108 -9.84 3.17 -17.62
C PRO A 108 -9.36 4.51 -17.03
N PHE A 109 -10.19 5.18 -16.23
CA PHE A 109 -9.92 6.49 -15.63
C PHE A 109 -8.58 6.54 -14.91
N ALA A 110 -8.33 5.58 -14.01
CA ALA A 110 -7.08 5.51 -13.24
C ALA A 110 -5.83 5.38 -14.14
N GLN A 111 -5.95 4.60 -15.23
CA GLN A 111 -4.85 4.43 -16.19
C GLN A 111 -4.61 5.71 -16.99
N THR A 112 -5.67 6.47 -17.32
CA THR A 112 -5.58 7.75 -18.03
C THR A 112 -4.89 8.78 -17.14
N VAL A 113 -5.23 8.85 -15.85
CA VAL A 113 -4.54 9.68 -14.87
C VAL A 113 -3.06 9.28 -14.72
N ALA A 114 -2.79 7.99 -14.60
CA ALA A 114 -1.42 7.48 -14.41
C ALA A 114 -0.48 7.75 -15.61
N LYS A 115 -1.04 7.86 -16.83
CA LYS A 115 -0.28 8.24 -18.04
C LYS A 115 0.07 9.73 -18.11
N GLY A 116 -0.43 10.54 -17.17
CA GLY A 116 -0.23 11.99 -17.18
C GLY A 116 -0.99 12.69 -18.32
N ALA A 117 -2.16 12.17 -18.69
CA ALA A 117 -3.02 12.77 -19.72
C ALA A 117 -3.45 14.20 -19.33
N SER A 118 -3.87 15.00 -20.31
CA SER A 118 -4.38 16.35 -20.06
C SER A 118 -5.67 16.31 -19.20
N ARG A 119 -5.93 17.41 -18.48
CA ARG A 119 -7.16 17.56 -17.67
C ARG A 119 -8.43 17.25 -18.47
N ASP A 120 -8.51 17.77 -19.69
CA ASP A 120 -9.70 17.59 -20.54
C ASP A 120 -9.84 16.13 -20.99
N GLU A 121 -8.74 15.45 -21.31
CA GLU A 121 -8.73 14.03 -21.65
C GLU A 121 -9.12 13.16 -20.46
N ILE A 122 -8.67 13.48 -19.25
CA ILE A 122 -9.06 12.78 -18.01
C ILE A 122 -10.56 12.95 -17.76
N ILE A 123 -11.11 14.15 -17.94
CA ILE A 123 -12.55 14.41 -17.78
C ILE A 123 -13.36 13.65 -18.84
N GLU A 124 -12.90 13.62 -20.10
CA GLU A 124 -13.57 12.88 -21.19
C GLU A 124 -13.59 11.36 -20.92
N ASN A 125 -12.64 10.84 -20.15
CA ASN A 125 -12.62 9.44 -19.73
C ASN A 125 -13.48 9.14 -18.49
N ILE A 126 -14.32 10.07 -18.03
CA ILE A 126 -15.32 9.78 -17.01
C ILE A 126 -16.52 9.10 -17.66
N ASP A 127 -16.74 7.83 -17.35
CA ASP A 127 -17.84 7.05 -17.88
C ASP A 127 -19.15 7.39 -17.17
N ILE A 128 -20.16 7.79 -17.93
CA ILE A 128 -21.51 8.09 -17.44
C ILE A 128 -22.47 6.93 -17.70
N GLY A 129 -22.46 6.41 -18.92
CA GLY A 129 -23.39 5.36 -19.36
C GLY A 129 -23.15 4.01 -18.70
N GLY A 130 -21.88 3.65 -18.54
CA GLY A 130 -21.46 2.40 -17.89
C GLY A 130 -21.98 2.29 -16.46
N PRO A 131 -21.63 3.20 -15.53
CA PRO A 131 -22.13 3.18 -14.17
C PRO A 131 -23.65 3.18 -14.07
N SER A 132 -24.34 3.89 -14.96
CA SER A 132 -25.79 3.95 -15.03
C SER A 132 -26.40 2.56 -15.30
N MET A 133 -25.89 1.83 -16.30
CA MET A 133 -26.32 0.47 -16.63
C MET A 133 -25.97 -0.52 -15.51
N VAL A 134 -24.75 -0.45 -14.98
CA VAL A 134 -24.26 -1.30 -13.87
C VAL A 134 -25.18 -1.18 -12.66
N ARG A 135 -25.50 0.05 -12.25
CA ARG A 135 -26.36 0.31 -11.08
C ARG A 135 -27.80 -0.12 -11.31
N SER A 136 -28.33 0.08 -12.54
CA SER A 136 -29.67 -0.35 -12.89
C SER A 136 -29.81 -1.87 -12.83
N ALA A 137 -28.88 -2.61 -13.44
CA ALA A 137 -28.85 -4.06 -13.41
C ALA A 137 -28.65 -4.61 -11.99
N ALA A 138 -27.68 -4.05 -11.24
CA ALA A 138 -27.41 -4.45 -9.86
C ALA A 138 -28.61 -4.23 -8.94
N LYS A 139 -29.33 -3.10 -9.06
CA LYS A 139 -30.58 -2.84 -8.32
C LYS A 139 -31.63 -3.90 -8.62
N ASN A 140 -31.74 -4.34 -9.85
CA ASN A 140 -32.74 -5.29 -10.31
C ASN A 140 -32.21 -6.74 -10.38
N HIS A 141 -31.23 -7.10 -9.54
CA HIS A 141 -30.62 -8.44 -9.54
C HIS A 141 -31.58 -9.60 -9.28
N ALA A 142 -32.83 -9.30 -8.90
CA ALA A 142 -33.89 -10.31 -8.89
C ALA A 142 -34.11 -10.93 -10.28
N TYR A 143 -33.87 -10.15 -11.36
CA TYR A 143 -34.15 -10.51 -12.75
C TYR A 143 -32.98 -10.35 -13.70
N VAL A 144 -31.93 -9.61 -13.32
CA VAL A 144 -30.81 -9.26 -14.18
C VAL A 144 -29.48 -9.67 -13.56
N THR A 145 -28.64 -10.30 -14.37
CA THR A 145 -27.24 -10.60 -14.01
C THR A 145 -26.36 -9.45 -14.47
N ILE A 146 -25.43 -9.01 -13.63
CA ILE A 146 -24.45 -7.97 -13.97
C ILE A 146 -23.03 -8.46 -13.74
N LEU A 147 -22.16 -8.36 -14.73
CA LEU A 147 -20.73 -8.57 -14.61
C LEU A 147 -19.97 -7.28 -14.90
N THR A 148 -18.99 -6.97 -14.05
CA THR A 148 -18.16 -5.76 -14.17
C THR A 148 -16.67 -6.06 -14.36
N ASP A 149 -16.28 -7.33 -14.34
CA ASP A 149 -14.89 -7.78 -14.34
C ASP A 149 -14.72 -8.98 -15.28
N PRO A 150 -13.77 -8.95 -16.23
CA PRO A 150 -13.48 -10.12 -17.08
C PRO A 150 -13.15 -11.40 -16.32
N ALA A 151 -12.59 -11.31 -15.11
CA ALA A 151 -12.28 -12.47 -14.26
C ALA A 151 -13.53 -13.27 -13.83
N ASP A 152 -14.74 -12.72 -13.99
CA ASP A 152 -16.00 -13.41 -13.66
C ASP A 152 -16.62 -14.14 -14.86
N TYR A 153 -16.07 -14.02 -16.07
CA TYR A 153 -16.67 -14.62 -17.27
C TYR A 153 -16.72 -16.14 -17.20
N ASP A 154 -15.64 -16.77 -16.75
CA ASP A 154 -15.61 -18.22 -16.56
C ASP A 154 -16.63 -18.70 -15.52
N ASN A 155 -16.81 -17.95 -14.44
CA ASN A 155 -17.81 -18.24 -13.43
C ASN A 155 -19.23 -18.17 -13.99
N LEU A 156 -19.53 -17.19 -14.85
CA LEU A 156 -20.82 -17.11 -15.54
C LEU A 156 -21.01 -18.28 -16.51
N ILE A 157 -20.00 -18.62 -17.29
CA ILE A 157 -20.07 -19.74 -18.26
C ILE A 157 -20.38 -21.04 -17.51
N ALA A 158 -19.68 -21.32 -16.41
CA ALA A 158 -19.91 -22.49 -15.58
C ALA A 158 -21.34 -22.51 -15.00
N GLU A 159 -21.82 -21.38 -14.43
CA GLU A 159 -23.18 -21.23 -13.92
C GLU A 159 -24.24 -21.55 -15.01
N LEU A 160 -24.03 -21.05 -16.24
CA LEU A 160 -24.93 -21.30 -17.36
C LEU A 160 -24.88 -22.77 -17.84
N GLU A 161 -23.75 -23.44 -17.74
CA GLU A 161 -23.59 -24.85 -18.07
C GLU A 161 -24.32 -25.74 -17.08
N GLU A 162 -24.08 -25.53 -15.80
CA GLU A 162 -24.67 -26.31 -14.72
C GLU A 162 -26.20 -26.14 -14.61
N SER A 163 -26.70 -24.95 -14.92
CA SER A 163 -28.12 -24.60 -14.77
C SER A 163 -28.97 -24.72 -16.05
N GLY A 164 -28.37 -25.14 -17.17
CA GLY A 164 -29.06 -25.19 -18.47
C GLY A 164 -29.46 -23.80 -19.02
N GLY A 165 -28.53 -22.84 -18.94
CA GLY A 165 -28.69 -21.48 -19.50
C GLY A 165 -29.34 -20.47 -18.57
N LYS A 166 -29.36 -20.75 -17.26
CA LYS A 166 -29.94 -19.87 -16.24
C LYS A 166 -28.85 -19.32 -15.33
N THR A 167 -29.21 -18.27 -14.58
CA THR A 167 -28.43 -17.82 -13.42
C THR A 167 -29.26 -17.92 -12.16
N SER A 168 -28.65 -18.45 -11.09
CA SER A 168 -29.28 -18.55 -9.78
C SER A 168 -29.40 -17.18 -9.12
N TYR A 169 -30.35 -17.04 -8.18
CA TYR A 169 -30.51 -15.81 -7.41
C TYR A 169 -29.24 -15.46 -6.61
N ASP A 170 -28.60 -16.49 -6.02
CA ASP A 170 -27.36 -16.28 -5.25
C ASP A 170 -26.20 -15.78 -6.12
N PHE A 171 -26.06 -16.30 -7.33
CA PHE A 171 -25.07 -15.79 -8.29
C PHE A 171 -25.33 -14.32 -8.61
N ARG A 172 -26.57 -13.96 -8.98
CA ARG A 172 -26.94 -12.58 -9.30
C ARG A 172 -26.72 -11.63 -8.12
N ARG A 173 -27.04 -12.05 -6.90
CA ARG A 173 -26.83 -11.28 -5.67
C ARG A 173 -25.35 -11.00 -5.42
N LYS A 174 -24.46 -11.99 -5.63
CA LYS A 174 -23.00 -11.81 -5.52
C LYS A 174 -22.48 -10.83 -6.57
N CYS A 175 -22.92 -11.00 -7.81
CA CYS A 175 -22.57 -10.08 -8.91
C CYS A 175 -23.04 -8.66 -8.64
N ALA A 176 -24.26 -8.46 -8.12
CA ALA A 176 -24.78 -7.14 -7.77
C ALA A 176 -23.95 -6.46 -6.66
N ALA A 177 -23.54 -7.20 -5.64
CA ALA A 177 -22.66 -6.67 -4.59
C ALA A 177 -21.31 -6.22 -5.18
N LYS A 178 -20.70 -7.04 -6.06
CA LYS A 178 -19.45 -6.69 -6.74
C LYS A 178 -19.62 -5.46 -7.64
N ALA A 179 -20.75 -5.36 -8.34
CA ALA A 179 -21.06 -4.22 -9.22
C ALA A 179 -21.18 -2.89 -8.45
N TYR A 180 -21.82 -2.88 -7.29
CA TYR A 180 -21.86 -1.69 -6.44
C TYR A 180 -20.48 -1.34 -5.87
N SER A 181 -19.67 -2.33 -5.50
CA SER A 181 -18.29 -2.08 -5.07
C SER A 181 -17.45 -1.47 -6.20
N ALA A 182 -17.61 -1.96 -7.43
CA ALA A 182 -16.91 -1.43 -8.60
C ALA A 182 -17.28 0.03 -8.91
N THR A 183 -18.58 0.38 -8.87
CA THR A 183 -19.01 1.77 -9.09
C THR A 183 -18.58 2.70 -7.95
N ALA A 184 -18.63 2.24 -6.70
CA ALA A 184 -18.16 3.02 -5.56
C ALA A 184 -16.65 3.30 -5.65
N ALA A 185 -15.84 2.30 -6.04
CA ALA A 185 -14.42 2.48 -6.25
C ALA A 185 -14.12 3.44 -7.39
N TYR A 186 -14.88 3.35 -8.49
CA TYR A 186 -14.75 4.23 -9.65
C TYR A 186 -15.04 5.68 -9.28
N ASP A 187 -16.18 5.96 -8.65
CA ASP A 187 -16.56 7.30 -8.20
C ASP A 187 -15.56 7.86 -7.17
N SER A 188 -15.05 7.01 -6.31
CA SER A 188 -14.03 7.40 -5.34
C SER A 188 -12.72 7.83 -6.02
N MET A 189 -12.25 7.12 -7.06
CA MET A 189 -11.06 7.53 -7.81
C MET A 189 -11.25 8.89 -8.49
N ILE A 190 -12.42 9.13 -9.07
CA ILE A 190 -12.76 10.42 -9.69
C ILE A 190 -12.78 11.54 -8.64
N SER A 191 -13.46 11.30 -7.52
CA SER A 191 -13.54 12.25 -6.40
C SER A 191 -12.15 12.60 -5.85
N GLN A 192 -11.30 11.60 -5.65
CA GLN A 192 -9.91 11.80 -5.19
C GLN A 192 -9.08 12.60 -6.21
N TRP A 193 -9.24 12.31 -7.50
CA TRP A 193 -8.53 13.07 -8.54
C TRP A 193 -8.94 14.53 -8.53
N PHE A 194 -10.23 14.84 -8.46
CA PHE A 194 -10.71 16.23 -8.35
C PHE A 194 -10.19 16.91 -7.09
N ALA A 195 -10.19 16.22 -5.94
CA ALA A 195 -9.74 16.82 -4.69
C ALA A 195 -8.21 17.03 -4.68
N PHE A 196 -7.43 15.97 -4.91
CA PHE A 196 -5.99 15.99 -4.66
C PHE A 196 -5.19 16.55 -5.85
N ALA A 197 -5.49 16.09 -7.06
CA ALA A 197 -4.71 16.44 -8.24
C ALA A 197 -5.20 17.74 -8.92
N ASP A 198 -6.51 17.92 -9.06
CA ASP A 198 -7.08 19.07 -9.75
C ASP A 198 -7.18 20.31 -8.83
N GLN A 199 -7.68 20.15 -7.60
CA GLN A 199 -7.88 21.25 -6.65
C GLN A 199 -6.77 21.38 -5.59
N GLN A 200 -5.82 20.44 -5.54
CA GLN A 200 -4.73 20.39 -4.55
C GLN A 200 -5.22 20.41 -3.08
N GLN A 201 -6.41 19.86 -2.83
CA GLN A 201 -7.04 19.80 -1.53
C GLN A 201 -6.62 18.53 -0.79
N LEU A 202 -5.76 18.66 0.22
CA LEU A 202 -5.24 17.50 0.98
C LEU A 202 -6.33 16.83 1.85
N PHE A 203 -7.26 17.60 2.41
CA PHE A 203 -8.34 17.11 3.26
C PHE A 203 -9.70 17.51 2.68
N PRO A 204 -10.29 16.68 1.80
CA PRO A 204 -11.61 16.95 1.25
C PRO A 204 -12.71 16.80 2.31
N ASP A 205 -13.85 17.46 2.10
CA ASP A 205 -15.00 17.38 3.02
C ASP A 205 -15.54 15.94 3.16
N MET A 206 -15.39 15.13 2.12
CA MET A 206 -15.73 13.71 2.14
C MET A 206 -14.53 12.87 1.68
N LEU A 207 -14.01 12.05 2.59
CA LEU A 207 -12.92 11.12 2.30
C LEU A 207 -13.45 9.73 1.98
N ALA A 208 -13.12 9.21 0.81
CA ALA A 208 -13.36 7.83 0.44
C ALA A 208 -12.05 7.02 0.53
N VAL A 209 -12.11 5.85 1.17
CA VAL A 209 -11.01 4.89 1.21
C VAL A 209 -11.48 3.60 0.57
N ASN A 210 -10.84 3.18 -0.49
CA ASN A 210 -11.17 1.95 -1.21
C ASN A 210 -9.93 1.13 -1.53
N GLY A 211 -10.14 -0.17 -1.70
CA GLY A 211 -9.08 -1.08 -2.07
C GLY A 211 -9.61 -2.45 -2.48
N ASN A 212 -8.87 -3.12 -3.34
CA ASN A 212 -9.12 -4.50 -3.72
C ASN A 212 -8.50 -5.43 -2.67
N ARG A 213 -9.28 -6.42 -2.20
CA ARG A 213 -8.75 -7.46 -1.34
C ARG A 213 -7.80 -8.37 -2.13
N VAL A 214 -6.55 -8.43 -1.68
CA VAL A 214 -5.54 -9.32 -2.24
C VAL A 214 -5.73 -10.72 -1.69
N THR A 215 -5.81 -10.84 -0.36
CA THR A 215 -5.96 -12.13 0.33
C THR A 215 -6.58 -11.97 1.71
N GLU A 216 -7.23 -13.01 2.21
CA GLU A 216 -7.54 -13.15 3.64
C GLU A 216 -6.33 -13.74 4.34
N LEU A 217 -6.00 -13.22 5.52
CA LEU A 217 -4.89 -13.68 6.34
C LEU A 217 -5.40 -14.71 7.36
N ARG A 218 -4.51 -15.58 7.81
CA ARG A 218 -4.89 -16.64 8.78
C ARG A 218 -5.54 -16.08 10.04
N TYR A 219 -5.05 -14.93 10.53
CA TYR A 219 -5.57 -14.17 11.68
C TYR A 219 -5.00 -12.74 11.63
N GLY A 220 -5.51 -11.86 12.48
CA GLY A 220 -5.01 -10.50 12.64
C GLY A 220 -3.73 -10.43 13.48
N GLU A 221 -3.58 -9.36 14.24
CA GLU A 221 -2.46 -9.22 15.19
C GLU A 221 -2.49 -10.35 16.23
N ASN A 222 -3.69 -10.77 16.61
CA ASN A 222 -3.93 -11.87 17.54
C ASN A 222 -4.75 -13.00 16.89
N PRO A 223 -4.61 -14.27 17.34
CA PRO A 223 -5.23 -15.43 16.72
C PRO A 223 -6.78 -15.38 16.65
N HIS A 224 -7.44 -14.65 17.53
CA HIS A 224 -8.91 -14.52 17.56
C HIS A 224 -9.43 -13.44 16.59
N GLN A 225 -8.56 -12.64 15.99
CA GLN A 225 -8.91 -11.57 15.05
C GLN A 225 -8.86 -12.10 13.61
N ARG A 226 -9.83 -11.70 12.80
CA ARG A 226 -9.78 -11.92 11.34
C ARG A 226 -9.08 -10.74 10.68
N ALA A 227 -8.35 -11.00 9.61
CA ALA A 227 -7.64 -9.99 8.85
C ALA A 227 -7.62 -10.29 7.35
N ALA A 228 -7.40 -9.25 6.56
CA ALA A 228 -7.19 -9.35 5.13
C ALA A 228 -6.27 -8.23 4.67
N LEU A 229 -5.54 -8.47 3.59
CA LEU A 229 -4.75 -7.46 2.90
C LEU A 229 -5.57 -6.83 1.78
N TYR A 230 -5.58 -5.51 1.72
CA TYR A 230 -6.15 -4.72 0.64
C TYR A 230 -5.07 -3.85 0.01
N VAL A 231 -5.13 -3.66 -1.30
CA VAL A 231 -4.33 -2.69 -2.02
C VAL A 231 -5.23 -1.60 -2.61
N PRO A 232 -4.81 -0.32 -2.62
CA PRO A 232 -5.58 0.75 -3.23
C PRO A 232 -5.91 0.43 -4.69
N VAL A 233 -7.08 0.87 -5.14
CA VAL A 233 -7.43 0.84 -6.57
C VAL A 233 -6.64 1.95 -7.28
N GLY A 234 -5.84 1.58 -8.27
CA GLY A 234 -5.01 2.55 -8.98
C GLY A 234 -3.69 1.97 -9.46
N PRO A 235 -2.71 2.83 -9.78
CA PRO A 235 -1.40 2.37 -10.25
C PRO A 235 -0.65 1.59 -9.19
N HIS A 236 0.27 0.74 -9.64
CA HIS A 236 1.19 0.00 -8.77
C HIS A 236 2.02 0.98 -7.92
N ILE A 237 2.14 0.65 -6.64
CA ILE A 237 2.97 1.37 -5.68
C ILE A 237 3.98 0.39 -5.11
N ALA A 238 5.27 0.67 -5.29
CA ALA A 238 6.32 -0.14 -4.68
C ALA A 238 6.12 -0.23 -3.18
N GLY A 239 6.08 -1.45 -2.64
CA GLY A 239 5.84 -1.70 -1.23
C GLY A 239 5.54 -3.16 -0.92
N ILE A 240 5.51 -3.50 0.35
CA ILE A 240 5.31 -4.88 0.82
C ILE A 240 3.95 -5.46 0.37
N ALA A 241 2.90 -4.62 0.33
CA ALA A 241 1.56 -5.07 -0.06
C ALA A 241 1.46 -5.58 -1.51
N GLN A 242 2.40 -5.18 -2.36
CA GLN A 242 2.44 -5.53 -3.78
C GLN A 242 3.76 -6.23 -4.17
N ALA A 243 4.56 -6.65 -3.18
CA ALA A 243 5.78 -7.41 -3.40
C ALA A 243 5.48 -8.84 -3.88
N GLU A 244 6.35 -9.37 -4.73
CA GLU A 244 6.32 -10.78 -5.12
C GLU A 244 6.86 -11.63 -3.96
N GLN A 245 6.05 -12.54 -3.45
CA GLN A 245 6.52 -13.55 -2.50
C GLN A 245 7.10 -14.74 -3.28
N VAL A 246 8.43 -14.81 -3.35
CA VAL A 246 9.15 -15.83 -4.14
C VAL A 246 9.14 -17.19 -3.44
N GLN A 247 9.09 -17.19 -2.11
CA GLN A 247 9.06 -18.42 -1.31
C GLN A 247 8.50 -18.21 0.10
N GLY A 248 8.33 -19.32 0.81
CA GLY A 248 7.96 -19.38 2.23
C GLY A 248 6.47 -19.58 2.45
N LYS A 249 6.07 -19.59 3.71
CA LYS A 249 4.67 -19.69 4.13
C LYS A 249 3.96 -18.36 3.84
N GLU A 250 2.61 -18.40 3.81
CA GLU A 250 1.79 -17.20 3.78
C GLU A 250 2.20 -16.20 4.87
N LEU A 251 2.16 -14.92 4.52
CA LEU A 251 2.44 -13.84 5.45
C LEU A 251 1.29 -13.70 6.46
N SER A 252 1.65 -13.42 7.71
CA SER A 252 0.68 -13.01 8.73
C SER A 252 0.49 -11.49 8.71
N TYR A 253 -0.53 -11.00 9.41
CA TYR A 253 -0.73 -9.57 9.65
C TYR A 253 0.54 -8.90 10.21
N ASN A 254 1.16 -9.53 11.22
CA ASN A 254 2.38 -9.01 11.84
C ASN A 254 3.57 -9.02 10.87
N ASN A 255 3.68 -10.04 9.99
CA ASN A 255 4.74 -10.05 8.98
C ASN A 255 4.60 -8.88 7.99
N TYR A 256 3.37 -8.54 7.54
CA TYR A 256 3.15 -7.37 6.69
C TYR A 256 3.51 -6.08 7.41
N ASN A 257 3.05 -5.90 8.65
CA ASN A 257 3.31 -4.70 9.44
C ASN A 257 4.81 -4.49 9.69
N ASP A 258 5.52 -5.54 10.09
CA ASP A 258 6.95 -5.45 10.40
C ASP A 258 7.82 -5.31 9.14
N ALA A 259 7.44 -6.01 8.05
CA ALA A 259 8.14 -5.91 6.77
C ALA A 259 7.96 -4.53 6.13
N ASP A 260 6.78 -3.92 6.26
CA ASP A 260 6.53 -2.56 5.79
C ASP A 260 7.38 -1.54 6.55
N ALA A 261 7.45 -1.66 7.88
CA ALA A 261 8.31 -0.81 8.71
C ALA A 261 9.80 -0.95 8.33
N ALA A 262 10.26 -2.17 8.03
CA ALA A 262 11.64 -2.40 7.61
C ALA A 262 11.93 -1.83 6.22
N LEU A 263 10.99 -2.00 5.28
CA LEU A 263 11.13 -1.50 3.91
C LEU A 263 11.08 0.03 3.85
N GLU A 264 10.18 0.67 4.60
CA GLU A 264 10.11 2.13 4.68
C GLU A 264 11.40 2.73 5.22
N LEU A 265 11.97 2.13 6.28
CA LEU A 265 13.24 2.61 6.84
C LEU A 265 14.41 2.39 5.88
N VAL A 266 14.54 1.22 5.26
CA VAL A 266 15.67 0.97 4.34
C VAL A 266 15.59 1.83 3.08
N ALA A 267 14.38 2.24 2.68
CA ALA A 267 14.15 3.11 1.53
C ALA A 267 14.71 4.54 1.74
N GLU A 268 14.85 5.01 2.98
CA GLU A 268 15.55 6.29 3.28
C GLU A 268 17.00 6.29 2.76
N PHE A 269 17.60 5.11 2.62
CA PHE A 269 18.96 4.90 2.15
C PHE A 269 19.03 4.43 0.68
N ARG A 270 17.94 4.59 -0.10
CA ARG A 270 17.84 4.06 -1.48
C ARG A 270 19.00 4.51 -2.39
N ASP A 271 19.44 5.75 -2.26
CA ASP A 271 20.49 6.37 -3.09
C ASP A 271 21.88 6.35 -2.39
N GLY A 272 21.92 5.83 -1.16
CA GLY A 272 23.13 5.73 -0.32
C GLY A 272 23.93 4.43 -0.54
N PRO A 273 24.89 4.12 0.33
CA PRO A 273 25.65 2.86 0.31
C PRO A 273 24.75 1.65 0.57
N PRO A 274 25.26 0.42 0.36
CA PRO A 274 24.59 -0.80 0.81
C PRO A 274 24.15 -0.67 2.27
N THR A 275 22.87 -0.88 2.53
CA THR A 275 22.24 -0.68 3.85
C THR A 275 21.35 -1.86 4.19
N VAL A 276 21.41 -2.27 5.44
CA VAL A 276 20.58 -3.32 6.02
C VAL A 276 19.83 -2.79 7.24
N VAL A 277 18.56 -3.12 7.30
CA VAL A 277 17.65 -2.82 8.41
C VAL A 277 17.12 -4.13 8.97
N ILE A 278 17.20 -4.30 10.28
CA ILE A 278 16.62 -5.43 11.01
C ILE A 278 15.51 -4.87 11.91
N VAL A 279 14.29 -5.40 11.76
CA VAL A 279 13.09 -4.93 12.49
C VAL A 279 12.47 -6.08 13.26
N LYS A 280 11.94 -5.75 14.42
CA LYS A 280 11.04 -6.61 15.19
C LYS A 280 9.95 -5.77 15.85
N HIS A 281 8.68 -6.21 15.71
CA HIS A 281 7.52 -5.49 16.25
C HIS A 281 7.46 -4.03 15.77
N ALA A 282 7.68 -3.84 14.45
CA ALA A 282 7.68 -2.55 13.75
C ALA A 282 8.68 -1.51 14.31
N ASN A 283 9.72 -1.94 15.04
CA ASN A 283 10.82 -1.09 15.45
C ASN A 283 12.15 -1.68 14.98
N PRO A 284 13.10 -0.85 14.53
CA PRO A 284 14.43 -1.34 14.21
C PRO A 284 15.15 -1.79 15.49
N CYS A 285 15.81 -2.92 15.42
CA CYS A 285 16.75 -3.40 16.44
C CYS A 285 18.20 -3.31 15.95
N GLY A 286 18.43 -3.05 14.67
CA GLY A 286 19.73 -2.78 14.10
C GLY A 286 19.62 -2.22 12.69
N VAL A 287 20.43 -1.20 12.40
CA VAL A 287 20.57 -0.58 11.07
C VAL A 287 22.03 -0.28 10.83
N ALA A 288 22.54 -0.62 9.66
CA ALA A 288 23.91 -0.25 9.29
C ALA A 288 24.08 -0.10 7.80
N THR A 289 25.06 0.71 7.45
CA THR A 289 25.60 0.86 6.09
C THR A 289 26.95 0.14 6.01
N GLY A 290 27.37 -0.27 4.82
CA GLY A 290 28.68 -0.90 4.59
C GLY A 290 29.14 -0.74 3.14
N ALA A 291 30.35 -1.18 2.85
CA ALA A 291 30.82 -1.26 1.47
C ALA A 291 30.10 -2.36 0.69
N THR A 292 29.63 -3.38 1.40
CA THR A 292 28.85 -4.53 0.89
C THR A 292 27.63 -4.78 1.77
N LEU A 293 26.62 -5.51 1.25
CA LEU A 293 25.44 -5.89 2.07
C LEU A 293 25.81 -6.80 3.24
N ILE A 294 26.78 -7.69 3.07
CA ILE A 294 27.21 -8.59 4.16
C ILE A 294 27.85 -7.80 5.32
N GLU A 295 28.67 -6.79 5.02
CA GLU A 295 29.24 -5.92 6.05
C GLU A 295 28.13 -5.14 6.76
N ALA A 296 27.20 -4.54 6.02
CA ALA A 296 26.05 -3.84 6.58
C ALA A 296 25.18 -4.78 7.44
N TYR A 297 24.94 -6.01 7.00
CA TYR A 297 24.15 -6.98 7.75
C TYR A 297 24.79 -7.32 9.09
N ARG A 298 26.09 -7.64 9.08
CA ARG A 298 26.81 -7.97 10.32
C ARG A 298 26.82 -6.81 11.29
N ALA A 299 27.13 -5.60 10.82
CA ALA A 299 27.13 -4.41 11.66
C ALA A 299 25.72 -4.07 12.23
N ALA A 300 24.65 -4.27 11.46
CA ALA A 300 23.28 -4.11 11.93
C ALA A 300 22.91 -5.17 12.99
N LEU A 301 23.28 -6.44 12.77
CA LEU A 301 23.01 -7.53 13.69
C LEU A 301 23.70 -7.32 15.05
N GLU A 302 24.88 -6.76 15.06
CA GLU A 302 25.67 -6.49 16.27
C GLU A 302 25.05 -5.45 17.22
N CYS A 303 24.06 -4.66 16.76
CA CYS A 303 23.37 -3.69 17.60
C CYS A 303 22.49 -4.37 18.68
N ASP A 304 21.70 -5.38 18.29
CA ASP A 304 20.85 -6.18 19.19
C ASP A 304 20.54 -7.54 18.55
N SER A 305 21.50 -8.46 18.62
CA SER A 305 21.36 -9.80 18.03
C SER A 305 20.29 -10.65 18.70
N VAL A 306 19.98 -10.37 19.96
CA VAL A 306 18.91 -11.07 20.70
C VAL A 306 17.54 -10.72 20.13
N SER A 307 17.28 -9.44 19.90
CA SER A 307 16.01 -9.00 19.31
C SER A 307 15.92 -9.35 17.81
N ALA A 308 17.03 -9.44 17.10
CA ALA A 308 17.07 -9.82 15.68
C ALA A 308 16.55 -11.23 15.41
N PHE A 309 16.63 -12.14 16.40
CA PHE A 309 16.09 -13.49 16.26
C PHE A 309 14.59 -13.49 16.06
N GLY A 310 14.12 -14.06 14.93
CA GLY A 310 12.73 -14.04 14.51
C GLY A 310 12.26 -12.68 13.98
N GLY A 311 13.20 -11.82 13.62
CA GLY A 311 12.93 -10.50 13.03
C GLY A 311 12.78 -10.54 11.50
N ILE A 312 12.68 -9.34 10.96
CA ILE A 312 12.57 -9.04 9.53
C ILE A 312 13.84 -8.33 9.08
N VAL A 313 14.37 -8.72 7.94
CA VAL A 313 15.54 -8.06 7.32
C VAL A 313 15.10 -7.37 6.03
N ALA A 314 15.41 -6.09 5.88
CA ALA A 314 15.24 -5.36 4.63
C ALA A 314 16.57 -4.80 4.13
N VAL A 315 16.77 -4.80 2.81
CA VAL A 315 18.01 -4.33 2.17
C VAL A 315 17.70 -3.37 1.02
N ASN A 316 18.62 -2.43 0.77
CA ASN A 316 18.44 -1.43 -0.29
C ASN A 316 19.11 -1.79 -1.63
N ARG A 317 19.67 -2.97 -1.76
CA ARG A 317 20.34 -3.47 -2.99
C ARG A 317 19.87 -4.90 -3.29
N PRO A 318 20.05 -5.39 -4.52
CA PRO A 318 19.82 -6.79 -4.83
C PRO A 318 20.61 -7.71 -3.89
N LEU A 319 19.94 -8.73 -3.35
CA LEU A 319 20.56 -9.72 -2.46
C LEU A 319 21.50 -10.63 -3.23
N ASP A 320 22.68 -10.83 -2.68
CA ASP A 320 23.68 -11.81 -3.10
C ASP A 320 23.70 -13.06 -2.20
N ALA A 321 24.35 -14.12 -2.67
CA ALA A 321 24.43 -15.40 -1.93
C ALA A 321 25.12 -15.26 -0.59
N THR A 322 26.21 -14.47 -0.50
CA THR A 322 27.00 -14.31 0.73
C THR A 322 26.18 -13.65 1.83
N THR A 323 25.43 -12.62 1.49
CA THR A 323 24.50 -11.95 2.41
C THR A 323 23.34 -12.89 2.81
N ALA A 324 22.79 -13.64 1.84
CA ALA A 324 21.73 -14.61 2.10
C ALA A 324 22.19 -15.72 3.06
N GLU A 325 23.41 -16.23 2.91
CA GLU A 325 24.01 -17.21 3.84
C GLU A 325 24.07 -16.66 5.26
N ALA A 326 24.61 -15.45 5.44
CA ALA A 326 24.69 -14.82 6.75
C ALA A 326 23.31 -14.58 7.39
N ILE A 327 22.33 -14.12 6.62
CA ILE A 327 20.95 -13.94 7.13
C ILE A 327 20.36 -15.27 7.62
N THR A 328 20.69 -16.39 6.96
CA THR A 328 20.15 -17.70 7.32
C THR A 328 20.86 -18.38 8.51
N GLU A 329 21.92 -17.80 9.05
CA GLU A 329 22.60 -18.28 10.26
C GLU A 329 21.70 -18.17 11.49
N ILE A 330 20.85 -17.15 11.55
CA ILE A 330 19.85 -17.00 12.62
C ILE A 330 18.43 -17.23 12.06
N PHE A 331 17.48 -17.48 12.95
CA PHE A 331 16.08 -17.56 12.55
C PHE A 331 15.58 -16.17 12.13
N THR A 332 15.22 -16.05 10.85
CA THR A 332 14.64 -14.85 10.23
C THR A 332 13.28 -15.21 9.64
N GLU A 333 12.25 -14.40 9.90
CA GLU A 333 10.89 -14.68 9.41
C GLU A 333 10.67 -14.21 7.97
N VAL A 334 11.11 -12.99 7.67
CA VAL A 334 10.91 -12.36 6.34
C VAL A 334 12.18 -11.63 5.93
N VAL A 335 12.51 -11.73 4.67
CA VAL A 335 13.53 -10.90 4.01
C VAL A 335 12.87 -10.13 2.88
N ALA A 336 13.07 -8.80 2.84
CA ALA A 336 12.56 -7.91 1.81
C ALA A 336 13.71 -7.24 1.05
N ALA A 337 13.67 -7.28 -0.26
CA ALA A 337 14.71 -6.72 -1.13
C ALA A 337 14.11 -6.21 -2.45
N PRO A 338 14.76 -5.26 -3.15
CA PRO A 338 14.34 -4.89 -4.50
C PRO A 338 14.48 -6.05 -5.50
N ALA A 339 15.51 -6.88 -5.34
CA ALA A 339 15.76 -8.07 -6.15
C ALA A 339 16.64 -9.07 -5.38
N ALA A 340 16.80 -10.28 -5.91
CA ALA A 340 17.76 -11.28 -5.44
C ALA A 340 18.30 -12.07 -6.63
N ASP A 341 19.59 -12.39 -6.63
CA ASP A 341 20.16 -13.28 -7.62
C ASP A 341 19.73 -14.74 -7.39
N ASP A 342 19.93 -15.59 -8.38
CA ASP A 342 19.51 -17.00 -8.31
C ASP A 342 20.28 -17.79 -7.24
N ALA A 343 21.51 -17.40 -6.94
CA ALA A 343 22.31 -18.02 -5.91
C ALA A 343 21.77 -17.69 -4.51
N ALA A 344 21.38 -16.43 -4.25
CA ALA A 344 20.71 -16.02 -3.03
C ALA A 344 19.36 -16.74 -2.85
N LYS A 345 18.55 -16.82 -3.92
CA LYS A 345 17.29 -17.58 -3.90
C LYS A 345 17.52 -19.05 -3.54
N ALA A 346 18.57 -19.67 -4.09
CA ALA A 346 18.93 -21.06 -3.78
C ALA A 346 19.36 -21.25 -2.31
N VAL A 347 20.02 -20.27 -1.70
CA VAL A 347 20.34 -20.28 -0.26
C VAL A 347 19.06 -20.24 0.56
N PHE A 348 18.17 -19.29 0.30
CA PHE A 348 16.91 -19.15 1.03
C PHE A 348 15.99 -20.37 0.84
N ALA A 349 15.98 -21.00 -0.33
CA ALA A 349 15.16 -22.20 -0.61
C ALA A 349 15.42 -23.35 0.37
N LYS A 350 16.59 -23.40 1.02
CA LYS A 350 16.91 -24.38 2.07
C LYS A 350 16.13 -24.11 3.37
N LYS A 351 15.58 -22.92 3.57
CA LYS A 351 14.82 -22.48 4.76
C LYS A 351 13.34 -22.34 4.43
N LYS A 352 12.61 -23.45 4.32
CA LYS A 352 11.20 -23.52 3.84
C LYS A 352 10.22 -22.57 4.50
N ASN A 353 10.48 -22.11 5.72
CA ASN A 353 9.58 -21.22 6.46
C ASN A 353 9.92 -19.74 6.30
N LEU A 354 11.13 -19.40 5.84
CA LEU A 354 11.55 -18.03 5.59
C LEU A 354 10.80 -17.50 4.36
N ARG A 355 10.27 -16.29 4.44
CA ARG A 355 9.58 -15.61 3.32
C ARG A 355 10.56 -14.66 2.66
N LEU A 356 10.69 -14.78 1.35
CA LEU A 356 11.45 -13.84 0.54
C LEU A 356 10.49 -12.99 -0.29
N LEU A 357 10.52 -11.68 -0.09
CA LEU A 357 9.70 -10.68 -0.76
C LEU A 357 10.58 -9.84 -1.68
N LEU A 358 10.21 -9.78 -2.95
CA LEU A 358 10.88 -8.94 -3.94
C LEU A 358 9.94 -7.81 -4.34
N THR A 359 10.37 -6.57 -4.11
CA THR A 359 9.54 -5.38 -4.35
C THR A 359 9.72 -4.80 -5.76
N GLY A 360 10.72 -5.29 -6.53
CA GLY A 360 11.13 -4.74 -7.82
C GLY A 360 11.93 -3.45 -7.67
N GLU A 361 11.43 -2.53 -6.88
CA GLU A 361 12.06 -1.25 -6.52
C GLU A 361 11.80 -0.89 -5.05
N LEU A 362 12.53 0.08 -4.54
CA LEU A 362 12.26 0.63 -3.20
C LEU A 362 11.22 1.77 -3.30
N PRO A 363 10.34 1.90 -2.29
CA PRO A 363 9.43 3.04 -2.22
C PRO A 363 10.20 4.37 -2.15
N ASP A 364 9.56 5.44 -2.61
CA ASP A 364 10.10 6.80 -2.45
C ASP A 364 9.75 7.31 -1.04
N PRO A 365 10.74 7.56 -0.15
CA PRO A 365 10.50 8.06 1.20
C PRO A 365 9.94 9.49 1.22
N LYS A 366 10.14 10.26 0.12
CA LYS A 366 9.60 11.62 -0.05
C LYS A 366 8.18 11.63 -0.62
N ARG A 367 7.65 10.48 -1.00
CA ARG A 367 6.31 10.39 -1.55
C ARG A 367 5.27 10.95 -0.59
N GLY A 368 4.47 11.87 -1.09
CA GLY A 368 3.28 12.37 -0.39
C GLY A 368 2.18 11.31 -0.21
N GLY A 369 1.11 11.69 0.42
CA GLY A 369 -0.05 10.85 0.65
C GLY A 369 -0.64 11.03 2.04
N LEU A 370 -1.63 10.21 2.35
CA LEU A 370 -2.33 10.24 3.63
C LEU A 370 -1.95 9.02 4.50
N SER A 371 -1.82 9.26 5.79
CA SER A 371 -1.79 8.24 6.83
C SER A 371 -3.13 8.26 7.56
N ILE A 372 -3.79 7.11 7.66
CA ILE A 372 -5.13 6.97 8.22
C ILE A 372 -5.06 6.02 9.42
N LYS A 373 -5.51 6.52 10.57
CA LYS A 373 -5.56 5.75 11.82
C LYS A 373 -7.01 5.66 12.30
N PRO A 374 -7.58 4.45 12.43
CA PRO A 374 -8.91 4.31 13.03
C PRO A 374 -8.85 4.67 14.52
N ILE A 375 -9.86 5.40 14.97
CA ILE A 375 -10.13 5.68 16.39
C ILE A 375 -11.58 5.34 16.71
N THR A 376 -11.92 5.25 17.98
CA THR A 376 -13.31 5.01 18.37
C THR A 376 -14.20 6.13 17.86
N GLY A 377 -15.13 5.77 16.98
CA GLY A 377 -16.10 6.72 16.40
C GLY A 377 -15.61 7.52 15.20
N GLY A 378 -14.39 7.28 14.68
CA GLY A 378 -13.90 8.04 13.53
C GLY A 378 -12.55 7.60 12.98
N LEU A 379 -11.98 8.48 12.15
CA LEU A 379 -10.66 8.34 11.55
C LEU A 379 -9.84 9.60 11.84
N LEU A 380 -8.59 9.40 12.28
CA LEU A 380 -7.58 10.45 12.23
C LEU A 380 -6.84 10.34 10.90
N VAL A 381 -6.76 11.44 10.18
CA VAL A 381 -6.10 11.53 8.88
C VAL A 381 -5.07 12.63 8.93
N GLN A 382 -3.87 12.33 8.49
CA GLN A 382 -2.77 13.29 8.37
C GLN A 382 -1.99 13.03 7.08
N SER A 383 -1.17 14.01 6.67
CA SER A 383 -0.14 13.74 5.65
C SER A 383 0.88 12.72 6.19
N ARG A 384 1.45 11.94 5.28
CA ARG A 384 2.61 11.09 5.64
C ARG A 384 3.75 11.97 6.14
N ASP A 385 4.54 11.45 7.08
CA ASP A 385 5.79 12.09 7.48
C ASP A 385 6.86 11.80 6.40
N ASN A 386 6.87 12.65 5.39
CA ASN A 386 7.85 12.65 4.30
C ASN A 386 8.86 13.80 4.42
N GLY A 387 8.93 14.43 5.59
CA GLY A 387 9.87 15.51 5.88
C GLY A 387 11.32 15.02 5.88
N HIS A 388 12.19 15.81 5.27
CA HIS A 388 13.64 15.62 5.24
C HIS A 388 14.30 16.97 5.49
N VAL A 389 15.33 16.97 6.30
CA VAL A 389 16.11 18.17 6.63
C VAL A 389 17.45 18.08 5.91
N ALA A 390 17.77 19.09 5.10
CA ALA A 390 19.04 19.16 4.42
C ALA A 390 20.17 19.56 5.41
N ASP A 391 21.41 19.15 5.13
CA ASP A 391 22.54 19.47 5.99
C ASP A 391 22.75 20.97 6.21
N SER A 392 22.42 21.79 5.21
CA SER A 392 22.49 23.25 5.29
C SER A 392 21.48 23.87 6.26
N GLU A 393 20.47 23.10 6.68
CA GLU A 393 19.44 23.51 7.62
C GLU A 393 19.80 23.14 9.07
N PHE A 394 20.86 22.33 9.26
CA PHE A 394 21.34 21.97 10.58
C PHE A 394 21.99 23.17 11.27
N THR A 395 21.58 23.47 12.49
CA THR A 395 22.12 24.57 13.28
C THR A 395 22.93 24.03 14.45
N VAL A 396 24.23 24.32 14.49
CA VAL A 396 25.08 24.03 15.65
C VAL A 396 24.74 25.04 16.77
N VAL A 397 24.34 24.54 17.94
CA VAL A 397 23.88 25.40 19.05
C VAL A 397 24.81 25.39 20.26
N THR A 398 25.76 24.46 20.33
CA THR A 398 26.79 24.37 21.38
C THR A 398 28.08 25.08 20.99
N LYS A 399 28.93 25.37 21.99
CA LYS A 399 30.27 25.98 21.77
C LYS A 399 31.15 25.09 20.93
N ARG A 400 31.10 23.78 21.13
CA ARG A 400 31.78 22.78 20.31
C ARG A 400 30.93 22.44 19.09
N ALA A 401 31.49 22.58 17.91
CA ALA A 401 30.89 22.05 16.69
C ALA A 401 31.18 20.53 16.57
N PRO A 402 30.28 19.75 15.96
CA PRO A 402 30.56 18.34 15.67
C PRO A 402 31.67 18.23 14.61
N SER A 403 32.50 17.20 14.71
CA SER A 403 33.39 16.78 13.63
C SER A 403 32.59 16.30 12.42
N ALA A 404 33.26 16.15 11.27
CA ALA A 404 32.59 15.63 10.06
C ALA A 404 32.01 14.23 10.27
N GLN A 405 32.71 13.37 11.04
CA GLN A 405 32.22 12.02 11.38
C GLN A 405 31.01 12.09 12.33
N GLU A 406 31.09 12.88 13.40
CA GLU A 406 29.96 13.06 14.32
C GLU A 406 28.72 13.61 13.61
N LEU A 407 28.91 14.53 12.65
CA LEU A 407 27.79 15.05 11.86
C LEU A 407 27.19 13.99 10.94
N ALA A 408 28.02 13.14 10.33
CA ALA A 408 27.56 12.01 9.53
C ALA A 408 26.76 11.00 10.38
N ASP A 409 27.25 10.67 11.57
CA ASP A 409 26.57 9.77 12.50
C ASP A 409 25.29 10.41 13.08
N CYS A 410 25.28 11.72 13.34
CA CYS A 410 24.08 12.47 13.69
C CYS A 410 22.99 12.33 12.62
N ARG A 411 23.34 12.54 11.35
CA ARG A 411 22.42 12.41 10.21
C ARG A 411 21.89 10.99 10.09
N PHE A 412 22.75 9.99 10.19
CA PHE A 412 22.38 8.59 10.16
C PHE A 412 21.41 8.25 11.28
N ALA A 413 21.73 8.61 12.53
CA ALA A 413 20.88 8.39 13.69
C ALA A 413 19.53 9.13 13.56
N TRP A 414 19.53 10.36 13.03
CA TRP A 414 18.33 11.16 12.81
C TRP A 414 17.36 10.49 11.82
N THR A 415 17.89 10.03 10.69
CA THR A 415 17.11 9.29 9.69
C THR A 415 16.43 8.06 10.29
N ILE A 416 17.13 7.34 11.14
CA ILE A 416 16.57 6.14 11.81
C ILE A 416 15.55 6.53 12.87
N ALA A 417 15.80 7.60 13.66
CA ALA A 417 14.90 8.04 14.73
C ALA A 417 13.49 8.37 14.22
N LYS A 418 13.36 8.87 12.99
CA LYS A 418 12.07 9.07 12.28
C LYS A 418 11.22 7.79 12.20
N HIS A 419 11.85 6.61 12.15
CA HIS A 419 11.18 5.32 12.00
C HIS A 419 11.07 4.52 13.31
N VAL A 420 11.51 5.09 14.42
CA VAL A 420 11.41 4.48 15.76
C VAL A 420 10.19 5.03 16.50
N LYS A 421 9.45 4.16 17.18
CA LYS A 421 8.30 4.59 17.98
C LYS A 421 8.74 5.49 19.13
N SER A 422 8.04 6.62 19.28
CA SER A 422 8.28 7.65 20.30
C SER A 422 8.03 7.13 21.73
N ASN A 423 8.77 7.60 22.74
CA ASN A 423 9.93 8.46 22.56
C ASN A 423 11.11 7.64 22.07
N ALA A 424 11.79 8.14 21.04
CA ALA A 424 12.90 7.45 20.37
C ALA A 424 14.25 8.08 20.71
N ILE A 425 15.22 7.24 21.07
CA ILE A 425 16.64 7.60 21.20
C ILE A 425 17.46 6.57 20.42
N VAL A 426 18.28 7.05 19.50
CA VAL A 426 19.12 6.23 18.63
C VAL A 426 20.57 6.66 18.77
N TYR A 427 21.43 5.76 19.25
CA TYR A 427 22.88 5.95 19.19
C TYR A 427 23.43 5.35 17.91
N ALA A 428 24.31 6.08 17.24
CA ALA A 428 24.99 5.62 16.04
C ALA A 428 26.46 6.00 16.03
N LYS A 429 27.26 5.14 15.43
CA LYS A 429 28.70 5.34 15.25
C LYS A 429 29.16 4.65 13.98
N ASP A 430 29.94 5.36 13.17
CA ASP A 430 30.55 4.84 11.94
C ASP A 430 29.50 4.20 10.97
N GLY A 431 28.34 4.85 10.84
CA GLY A 431 27.27 4.41 9.96
C GLY A 431 26.53 3.14 10.40
N ALA A 432 26.61 2.78 11.68
CA ALA A 432 25.87 1.69 12.29
C ALA A 432 25.19 2.13 13.60
N THR A 433 24.03 1.58 13.91
CA THR A 433 23.38 1.79 15.21
C THR A 433 24.16 1.11 16.31
N ALA A 434 24.35 1.82 17.41
CA ALA A 434 25.02 1.32 18.62
C ALA A 434 24.02 0.90 19.71
N GLY A 435 22.82 1.45 19.68
CA GLY A 435 21.73 1.10 20.58
C GLY A 435 20.48 1.92 20.24
N ILE A 436 19.31 1.30 20.41
CA ILE A 436 18.02 1.90 20.08
C ILE A 436 17.08 1.77 21.28
N GLY A 437 16.51 2.88 21.74
CA GLY A 437 15.43 2.94 22.72
C GLY A 437 14.16 3.42 22.06
N ALA A 438 13.09 2.63 22.13
CA ALA A 438 11.84 2.85 21.44
C ALA A 438 10.63 2.75 22.36
N GLY A 439 9.59 3.53 22.10
CA GLY A 439 8.27 3.36 22.69
C GLY A 439 8.20 3.63 24.21
N GLN A 440 9.11 4.43 24.76
CA GLN A 440 9.11 4.73 26.18
C GLN A 440 8.35 6.04 26.49
N MET A 441 7.77 6.14 27.69
CA MET A 441 7.02 7.29 28.12
C MET A 441 7.88 8.54 28.36
N ASN A 442 9.18 8.37 28.50
CA ASN A 442 10.14 9.48 28.63
C ASN A 442 11.46 9.17 27.92
N ARG A 443 12.20 10.21 27.51
CA ARG A 443 13.48 10.10 26.76
C ARG A 443 14.62 9.55 27.57
N ARG A 444 14.63 9.82 28.89
CA ARG A 444 15.67 9.30 29.78
C ARG A 444 15.65 7.77 29.79
N ASP A 445 14.47 7.16 29.89
CA ASP A 445 14.36 5.70 29.90
C ASP A 445 14.70 5.11 28.53
N SER A 446 14.31 5.78 27.42
CA SER A 446 14.76 5.37 26.08
C SER A 446 16.28 5.41 25.94
N ALA A 447 16.94 6.49 26.42
CA ALA A 447 18.41 6.61 26.40
C ALA A 447 19.08 5.50 27.22
N ARG A 448 18.55 5.20 28.42
CA ARG A 448 19.07 4.14 29.30
C ARG A 448 18.90 2.75 28.69
N ILE A 449 17.74 2.44 28.12
CA ILE A 449 17.50 1.15 27.46
C ILE A 449 18.46 0.96 26.30
N ALA A 450 18.62 1.97 25.44
CA ALA A 450 19.57 1.92 24.33
C ALA A 450 21.02 1.69 24.81
N ALA A 451 21.45 2.38 25.90
CA ALA A 451 22.77 2.20 26.49
C ALA A 451 22.96 0.80 27.12
N ILE A 452 21.92 0.24 27.74
CA ILE A 452 21.96 -1.14 28.28
C ILE A 452 22.15 -2.12 27.12
N LYS A 453 21.38 -1.98 26.03
CA LYS A 453 21.51 -2.82 24.83
C LYS A 453 22.92 -2.77 24.23
N ALA A 454 23.53 -1.59 24.19
CA ALA A 454 24.90 -1.42 23.72
C ALA A 454 25.94 -2.13 24.61
N LYS A 455 25.72 -2.14 25.92
CA LYS A 455 26.59 -2.91 26.86
C LYS A 455 26.43 -4.41 26.69
N GLU A 456 25.18 -4.89 26.57
CA GLU A 456 24.89 -6.31 26.31
C GLU A 456 25.52 -6.78 24.99
N ALA A 457 25.51 -5.92 23.96
CA ALA A 457 26.18 -6.17 22.68
C ALA A 457 27.71 -6.26 22.88
N ALA A 458 28.32 -5.32 23.62
CA ALA A 458 29.75 -5.34 23.89
C ALA A 458 30.17 -6.62 24.62
N GLU A 459 29.41 -7.06 25.60
CA GLU A 459 29.63 -8.33 26.32
C GLU A 459 29.51 -9.53 25.38
N THR A 460 28.48 -9.55 24.52
CA THR A 460 28.21 -10.64 23.56
C THR A 460 29.34 -10.81 22.55
N TYR A 461 29.85 -9.69 22.01
CA TYR A 461 30.88 -9.69 20.99
C TYR A 461 32.31 -9.53 21.53
N GLY A 462 32.49 -9.44 22.87
CA GLY A 462 33.79 -9.32 23.52
C GLY A 462 34.50 -7.99 23.24
N TRP A 463 33.74 -6.89 23.03
CA TRP A 463 34.34 -5.57 22.85
C TRP A 463 34.81 -4.97 24.16
N VAL A 464 35.90 -4.23 24.12
CA VAL A 464 36.46 -3.54 25.29
C VAL A 464 35.49 -2.48 25.82
N GLU A 465 34.79 -1.78 24.94
CA GLU A 465 33.85 -0.73 25.29
C GLU A 465 32.56 -0.85 24.42
N PRO A 466 31.41 -0.44 24.96
CA PRO A 466 30.17 -0.33 24.18
C PRO A 466 30.34 0.67 23.01
N ARG A 467 29.68 0.41 21.88
CA ARG A 467 29.72 1.32 20.70
C ARG A 467 29.08 2.67 20.95
N THR A 468 28.38 2.89 22.06
CA THR A 468 27.92 4.20 22.50
C THR A 468 29.08 5.15 22.85
N MET A 469 30.25 4.61 23.19
CA MET A 469 31.45 5.41 23.43
C MET A 469 31.93 6.10 22.14
N GLY A 470 31.89 7.43 22.14
CA GLY A 470 32.21 8.24 20.97
C GLY A 470 31.12 8.25 19.89
N SER A 471 29.89 7.86 20.20
CA SER A 471 28.76 7.87 19.26
C SER A 471 28.08 9.24 19.15
N ALA A 472 27.31 9.43 18.07
CA ALA A 472 26.25 10.42 18.01
C ALA A 472 24.94 9.84 18.54
N VAL A 473 24.05 10.71 19.05
CA VAL A 473 22.72 10.32 19.51
C VAL A 473 21.66 11.22 18.88
N ALA A 474 20.59 10.62 18.36
CA ALA A 474 19.40 11.30 17.86
C ALA A 474 18.22 11.15 18.82
N SER A 475 17.45 12.22 18.99
CA SER A 475 16.15 12.22 19.66
C SER A 475 15.08 12.68 18.69
N ASP A 476 13.99 11.93 18.56
CA ASP A 476 12.86 12.21 17.64
C ASP A 476 12.14 13.55 17.90
N ALA A 477 12.31 14.10 19.11
CA ALA A 477 11.83 15.43 19.49
C ALA A 477 12.79 16.08 20.50
N PHE A 478 12.52 17.32 20.90
CA PHE A 478 13.37 18.06 21.83
C PHE A 478 13.47 17.39 23.22
N PHE A 479 14.58 17.59 23.90
CA PHE A 479 14.73 17.24 25.31
C PHE A 479 14.02 18.29 26.16
N PRO A 480 12.96 17.93 26.91
CA PRO A 480 12.27 18.90 27.78
C PRO A 480 13.09 19.29 29.01
N PHE A 481 14.06 18.46 29.40
CA PHE A 481 15.00 18.61 30.49
C PHE A 481 16.34 18.03 30.11
N ALA A 482 17.41 18.43 30.79
CA ALA A 482 18.76 17.95 30.54
C ALA A 482 18.99 16.47 30.94
N ASP A 483 18.11 15.86 31.72
CA ASP A 483 18.30 14.50 32.27
C ASP A 483 18.43 13.42 31.19
N GLY A 484 17.65 13.51 30.12
CA GLY A 484 17.75 12.59 28.98
C GLY A 484 19.03 12.79 28.18
N LEU A 485 19.47 14.04 28.01
CA LEU A 485 20.74 14.38 27.37
C LEU A 485 21.92 13.90 28.21
N LEU A 486 21.90 14.14 29.52
CA LEU A 486 22.97 13.72 30.42
C LEU A 486 23.09 12.18 30.48
N ALA A 487 21.96 11.46 30.46
CA ALA A 487 21.99 9.99 30.34
C ALA A 487 22.67 9.52 29.04
N ALA A 488 22.52 10.27 27.94
CA ALA A 488 23.22 9.98 26.70
C ALA A 488 24.74 10.29 26.82
N ALA A 489 25.11 11.39 27.47
CA ALA A 489 26.51 11.73 27.74
C ALA A 489 27.19 10.68 28.63
N GLU A 490 26.51 10.24 29.70
CA GLU A 490 26.99 9.17 30.62
C GLU A 490 27.21 7.83 29.88
N ALA A 491 26.42 7.57 28.84
CA ALA A 491 26.58 6.40 27.95
C ALA A 491 27.76 6.55 26.97
N GLY A 492 28.42 7.73 26.93
CA GLY A 492 29.60 7.99 26.12
C GLY A 492 29.33 8.67 24.78
N ALA A 493 28.12 9.16 24.51
CA ALA A 493 27.85 9.96 23.31
C ALA A 493 28.65 11.27 23.35
N THR A 494 29.12 11.70 22.16
CA THR A 494 29.90 12.94 22.01
C THR A 494 29.15 13.99 21.18
N ALA A 495 28.16 13.60 20.40
CA ALA A 495 27.34 14.51 19.61
C ALA A 495 25.85 14.17 19.74
N VAL A 496 25.01 15.20 19.60
CA VAL A 496 23.56 15.10 19.77
C VAL A 496 22.86 15.81 18.61
N ILE A 497 21.82 15.18 18.06
CA ILE A 497 20.91 15.81 17.10
C ILE A 497 19.49 15.71 17.59
N GLN A 498 18.78 16.85 17.57
CA GLN A 498 17.38 16.96 17.99
C GLN A 498 16.71 18.14 17.27
N PRO A 499 15.37 18.26 17.30
CA PRO A 499 14.69 19.37 16.63
C PRO A 499 14.89 20.74 17.30
N GLY A 500 15.11 20.81 18.61
CA GLY A 500 15.00 22.08 19.36
C GLY A 500 13.53 22.54 19.50
N GLY A 501 13.33 23.76 20.01
CA GLY A 501 12.02 24.36 20.20
C GLY A 501 11.40 24.14 21.57
N SER A 502 12.18 23.69 22.54
CA SER A 502 11.78 23.64 23.95
C SER A 502 11.88 25.03 24.61
N MET A 503 11.00 25.35 25.53
CA MET A 503 11.16 26.53 26.39
C MET A 503 12.42 26.46 27.26
N ARG A 504 13.08 25.30 27.36
CA ARG A 504 14.28 25.05 28.15
C ARG A 504 15.49 24.71 27.27
N ASP A 505 15.48 25.08 26.02
CA ASP A 505 16.62 24.82 25.12
C ASP A 505 17.93 25.41 25.69
N ASP A 506 17.88 26.61 26.27
CA ASP A 506 19.07 27.23 26.88
C ASP A 506 19.65 26.37 28.02
N GLU A 507 18.82 25.76 28.87
CA GLU A 507 19.26 24.87 29.94
C GLU A 507 19.89 23.58 29.36
N VAL A 508 19.29 23.02 28.31
CA VAL A 508 19.73 21.78 27.65
C VAL A 508 21.04 22.04 26.90
N ILE A 509 21.17 23.21 26.23
CA ILE A 509 22.41 23.60 25.55
C ILE A 509 23.54 23.84 26.56
N ALA A 510 23.25 24.53 27.68
CA ALA A 510 24.25 24.71 28.74
C ALA A 510 24.76 23.38 29.30
N ALA A 511 23.85 22.42 29.56
CA ALA A 511 24.21 21.08 30.03
C ALA A 511 25.04 20.32 28.98
N ALA A 512 24.74 20.48 27.68
CA ALA A 512 25.54 19.89 26.61
C ALA A 512 26.95 20.49 26.57
N ASP A 513 27.08 21.80 26.71
CA ASP A 513 28.38 22.50 26.78
C ASP A 513 29.22 22.04 27.96
N GLU A 514 28.61 21.91 29.17
CA GLU A 514 29.26 21.42 30.38
C GLU A 514 29.74 19.97 30.24
N ALA A 515 28.95 19.13 29.54
CA ALA A 515 29.31 17.75 29.23
C ALA A 515 30.29 17.60 28.05
N GLY A 516 30.67 18.70 27.39
CA GLY A 516 31.57 18.70 26.23
C GLY A 516 30.94 18.13 24.94
N LEU A 517 29.62 18.03 24.88
CA LEU A 517 28.89 17.54 23.70
C LEU A 517 28.84 18.58 22.59
N ALA A 518 28.80 18.14 21.33
CA ALA A 518 28.31 18.94 20.22
C ALA A 518 26.82 18.72 20.05
N MET A 519 26.04 19.77 19.82
CA MET A 519 24.60 19.65 19.62
C MET A 519 24.17 20.36 18.33
N VAL A 520 23.32 19.67 17.58
CA VAL A 520 22.75 20.15 16.31
C VAL A 520 21.23 20.15 16.40
N PHE A 521 20.60 21.24 15.99
CA PHE A 521 19.16 21.37 15.84
C PHE A 521 18.76 21.19 14.38
N THR A 522 17.62 20.48 14.18
CA THR A 522 17.02 20.21 12.86
C THR A 522 15.82 21.10 12.56
N GLY A 523 15.19 21.72 13.57
CA GLY A 523 13.94 22.48 13.41
C GLY A 523 12.70 21.63 13.09
N MET A 524 12.86 20.32 12.89
CA MET A 524 11.80 19.39 12.53
C MET A 524 11.77 18.20 13.49
N ARG A 525 10.59 17.80 13.97
CA ARG A 525 10.43 16.61 14.81
C ARG A 525 9.74 15.49 14.04
N HIS A 526 9.98 14.24 14.45
CA HIS A 526 9.43 13.03 13.85
C HIS A 526 8.79 12.13 14.90
N PHE A 527 7.58 12.47 15.38
CA PHE A 527 6.84 11.57 16.27
C PHE A 527 6.19 10.43 15.50
N ARG A 528 6.36 9.20 16.01
CA ARG A 528 5.72 7.99 15.48
C ARG A 528 5.08 7.20 16.63
N HIS A 529 3.75 7.05 16.63
CA HIS A 529 2.98 6.32 17.66
C HIS A 529 2.31 5.07 17.11
#